data_9a5c410a9f8707d1cd83cf4b0bc80b41
#
_entry.id   9a5c410a9f8707d1cd83cf4b0bc80b41
#
_cell.length_a   1.000
_cell.length_b   1.000
_cell.length_c   1.000
_cell.angle_alpha   90.00
_cell.angle_beta   90.00
_cell.angle_gamma   90.00
#
_symmetry.space_group_name_H-M   'P 1'
#
loop_
_entity.id
_entity.type
_entity.pdbx_description
1 polymer ?
#
loop_
_entity_poly.entity_id
_entity_poly.type
_entity_poly.pdbx_seq_one_letter_code
_entity_poly.pdbx_strand_id
1 'polypeptide(L)'
;SIGISPDILVCRSEVPIPRKEKEKIALFCNLDKERVIPALDVSSIYEVPLTYHAEGLDDQVMDAFGIKDVPELDLTVWKNIVKNIKEPEGEVTIAIVGKYTSLADSYKSLNEALVHGGIANNVKVNLKFIEAEIFESEHPEEHLSGANGILVPGAFGNRGAEGKIKAVQYAREKKIPYFGICFGMQMAVIEAARNLSGLKNASSSEFGDVELPIVGLMTEWEKEGAKEKRASKGDLGGTMRLGAYP
;
A
#
# COMPACT_ATOMS: atom_id res chain seq x y z
N SER A 1 26.64 -26.79 -7.40
CA SER A 1 26.29 -27.78 -8.44
C SER A 1 26.07 -27.14 -9.81
N ILE A 2 25.80 -25.84 -9.87
CA ILE A 2 25.61 -25.09 -11.14
C ILE A 2 26.79 -24.20 -11.50
N GLY A 3 27.95 -24.39 -10.84
CA GLY A 3 29.18 -23.62 -11.11
C GLY A 3 29.18 -22.19 -10.53
N ILE A 4 28.26 -21.87 -9.61
CA ILE A 4 28.24 -20.60 -8.88
C ILE A 4 28.80 -20.86 -7.47
N SER A 5 29.84 -20.12 -7.08
CA SER A 5 30.35 -20.09 -5.71
C SER A 5 29.81 -18.84 -5.03
N PRO A 6 28.99 -18.95 -4.00
CA PRO A 6 28.51 -17.79 -3.26
C PRO A 6 29.65 -17.23 -2.38
N ASP A 7 29.68 -15.92 -2.19
CA ASP A 7 30.55 -15.26 -1.20
C ASP A 7 29.92 -15.24 0.18
N ILE A 8 28.59 -15.15 0.25
CA ILE A 8 27.80 -15.16 1.48
C ILE A 8 26.53 -15.96 1.23
N LEU A 9 26.09 -16.74 2.22
CA LEU A 9 24.86 -17.52 2.15
C LEU A 9 23.90 -17.08 3.25
N VAL A 10 22.72 -16.59 2.85
CA VAL A 10 21.65 -16.24 3.76
C VAL A 10 20.68 -17.42 3.85
N CYS A 11 20.54 -18.00 5.05
CA CYS A 11 19.72 -19.18 5.30
C CYS A 11 18.44 -18.82 6.02
N ARG A 12 17.32 -18.74 5.28
CA ARG A 12 16.01 -18.52 5.87
C ARG A 12 15.54 -19.75 6.65
N SER A 13 15.06 -19.52 7.87
CA SER A 13 14.65 -20.59 8.79
C SER A 13 13.63 -20.05 9.82
N GLU A 14 12.66 -20.88 10.19
CA GLU A 14 11.70 -20.56 11.27
C GLU A 14 12.33 -20.72 12.66
N VAL A 15 13.37 -21.53 12.76
CA VAL A 15 14.06 -21.83 14.01
C VAL A 15 15.55 -21.55 13.91
N PRO A 16 16.23 -21.24 15.02
CA PRO A 16 17.68 -21.02 15.02
C PRO A 16 18.44 -22.19 14.42
N ILE A 17 19.39 -21.91 13.54
CA ILE A 17 20.25 -22.92 12.92
C ILE A 17 21.32 -23.34 13.92
N PRO A 18 21.38 -24.63 14.36
CA PRO A 18 22.40 -25.08 15.29
C PRO A 18 23.80 -24.88 14.73
N ARG A 19 24.77 -24.59 15.59
CA ARG A 19 26.16 -24.35 15.19
C ARG A 19 26.74 -25.46 14.30
N LYS A 20 26.47 -26.72 14.61
CA LYS A 20 26.95 -27.85 13.81
C LYS A 20 26.39 -27.88 12.39
N GLU A 21 25.11 -27.49 12.24
CA GLU A 21 24.46 -27.41 10.93
C GLU A 21 25.00 -26.23 10.14
N LYS A 22 25.23 -25.08 10.79
CA LYS A 22 25.88 -23.91 10.16
C LYS A 22 27.29 -24.24 9.65
N GLU A 23 28.11 -24.93 10.45
CA GLU A 23 29.45 -25.42 10.08
C GLU A 23 29.39 -26.41 8.90
N LYS A 24 28.40 -27.29 8.88
CA LYS A 24 28.19 -28.24 7.78
C LYS A 24 27.77 -27.52 6.47
N ILE A 25 26.85 -26.57 6.55
CA ILE A 25 26.44 -25.75 5.40
C ILE A 25 27.66 -25.01 4.83
N ALA A 26 28.44 -24.37 5.68
CA ALA A 26 29.65 -23.66 5.31
C ALA A 26 30.64 -24.57 4.55
N LEU A 27 30.89 -25.76 5.07
CA LEU A 27 31.75 -26.76 4.45
C LEU A 27 31.27 -27.14 3.04
N PHE A 28 29.99 -27.45 2.89
CA PHE A 28 29.44 -27.86 1.58
C PHE A 28 29.40 -26.71 0.56
N CYS A 29 29.28 -25.46 1.02
CA CYS A 29 29.25 -24.28 0.16
C CYS A 29 30.67 -23.68 -0.05
N ASN A 30 31.71 -24.28 0.54
CA ASN A 30 33.08 -23.77 0.53
C ASN A 30 33.17 -22.32 1.04
N LEU A 31 32.51 -22.07 2.16
CA LEU A 31 32.45 -20.79 2.84
C LEU A 31 33.05 -20.90 4.25
N ASP A 32 33.46 -19.76 4.79
CA ASP A 32 33.68 -19.61 6.22
C ASP A 32 32.34 -19.62 6.94
N LYS A 33 32.32 -20.18 8.17
CA LYS A 33 31.06 -20.30 8.94
C LYS A 33 30.43 -18.92 9.26
N GLU A 34 31.22 -17.88 9.36
CA GLU A 34 30.80 -16.49 9.55
C GLU A 34 30.02 -15.94 8.37
N ARG A 35 30.27 -16.48 7.15
CA ARG A 35 29.58 -16.10 5.90
C ARG A 35 28.26 -16.86 5.66
N VAL A 36 27.90 -17.75 6.57
CA VAL A 36 26.57 -18.38 6.61
C VAL A 36 25.71 -17.60 7.59
N ILE A 37 24.81 -16.78 7.09
CA ILE A 37 23.99 -15.85 7.87
C ILE A 37 22.61 -16.47 8.11
N PRO A 38 22.21 -16.76 9.35
CA PRO A 38 20.84 -17.13 9.66
C PRO A 38 19.87 -15.96 9.39
N ALA A 39 18.76 -16.26 8.75
CA ALA A 39 17.67 -15.33 8.49
C ALA A 39 16.40 -15.89 9.11
N LEU A 40 16.23 -15.66 10.39
CA LEU A 40 15.05 -16.12 11.12
C LEU A 40 13.82 -15.35 10.70
N ASP A 41 12.68 -16.02 10.68
CA ASP A 41 11.40 -15.37 10.47
C ASP A 41 11.13 -14.38 11.62
N VAL A 42 10.69 -13.19 11.26
CA VAL A 42 10.43 -12.08 12.18
C VAL A 42 8.98 -11.67 12.13
N SER A 43 8.50 -10.97 13.16
CA SER A 43 7.09 -10.55 13.25
C SER A 43 6.75 -9.43 12.24
N SER A 44 7.75 -8.67 11.79
CA SER A 44 7.61 -7.61 10.81
C SER A 44 8.84 -7.53 9.91
N ILE A 45 8.64 -7.27 8.62
CA ILE A 45 9.74 -7.06 7.66
C ILE A 45 10.67 -5.93 8.08
N TYR A 46 10.19 -4.98 8.88
CA TYR A 46 10.99 -3.85 9.39
C TYR A 46 12.00 -4.27 10.46
N GLU A 47 11.92 -5.48 11.01
CA GLU A 47 12.93 -6.06 11.91
C GLU A 47 14.12 -6.65 11.15
N VAL A 48 13.94 -7.00 9.87
CA VAL A 48 14.97 -7.68 9.07
C VAL A 48 16.33 -6.94 9.06
N PRO A 49 16.40 -5.61 8.88
CA PRO A 49 17.69 -4.91 8.94
C PRO A 49 18.42 -5.07 10.28
N LEU A 50 17.66 -5.10 11.39
CA LEU A 50 18.21 -5.28 12.74
C LEU A 50 18.74 -6.69 12.95
N THR A 51 18.00 -7.71 12.49
CA THR A 51 18.40 -9.10 12.62
C THR A 51 19.61 -9.42 11.75
N TYR A 52 19.66 -8.92 10.51
CA TYR A 52 20.80 -9.14 9.62
C TYR A 52 22.07 -8.48 10.13
N HIS A 53 21.95 -7.27 10.68
CA HIS A 53 23.10 -6.62 11.33
C HIS A 53 23.58 -7.41 12.55
N ALA A 54 22.65 -7.89 13.40
CA ALA A 54 23.00 -8.70 14.56
C ALA A 54 23.70 -10.02 14.21
N GLU A 55 23.41 -10.58 13.04
CA GLU A 55 24.06 -11.77 12.50
C GLU A 55 25.34 -11.45 11.70
N GLY A 56 25.72 -10.17 11.57
CA GLY A 56 26.94 -9.69 10.93
C GLY A 56 26.92 -9.72 9.40
N LEU A 57 25.75 -9.68 8.76
CA LEU A 57 25.64 -9.72 7.30
C LEU A 57 26.36 -8.53 6.65
N ASP A 58 26.17 -7.34 7.17
CA ASP A 58 26.79 -6.11 6.69
C ASP A 58 28.30 -6.15 6.79
N ASP A 59 28.87 -6.63 7.90
CA ASP A 59 30.31 -6.83 8.07
C ASP A 59 30.87 -7.81 7.05
N GLN A 60 30.20 -8.93 6.80
CA GLN A 60 30.61 -9.92 5.81
C GLN A 60 30.53 -9.37 4.37
N VAL A 61 29.53 -8.54 4.08
CA VAL A 61 29.42 -7.86 2.78
C VAL A 61 30.57 -6.87 2.58
N MET A 62 30.87 -6.07 3.60
CA MET A 62 31.97 -5.11 3.56
C MET A 62 33.34 -5.82 3.35
N ASP A 63 33.57 -6.94 4.07
CA ASP A 63 34.74 -7.75 3.93
C ASP A 63 34.87 -8.34 2.50
N ALA A 64 33.77 -8.90 1.97
CA ALA A 64 33.75 -9.47 0.62
C ALA A 64 34.10 -8.46 -0.48
N PHE A 65 33.71 -7.20 -0.30
CA PHE A 65 34.03 -6.09 -1.20
C PHE A 65 35.41 -5.43 -0.89
N GLY A 66 36.06 -5.82 0.18
CA GLY A 66 37.34 -5.22 0.62
C GLY A 66 37.17 -3.77 1.08
N ILE A 67 35.97 -3.36 1.48
CA ILE A 67 35.67 -2.00 1.95
C ILE A 67 36.11 -1.89 3.42
N LYS A 68 36.99 -0.92 3.68
CA LYS A 68 37.55 -0.63 5.00
C LYS A 68 37.16 0.80 5.40
N ASP A 69 37.33 1.08 6.67
CA ASP A 69 37.10 2.42 7.22
C ASP A 69 35.68 2.96 7.02
N VAL A 70 34.67 2.11 7.24
CA VAL A 70 33.27 2.50 7.24
C VAL A 70 32.88 3.10 8.59
N PRO A 71 32.00 4.13 8.59
CA PRO A 71 31.43 4.64 9.83
C PRO A 71 30.62 3.55 10.55
N GLU A 72 30.53 3.65 11.86
CA GLU A 72 29.63 2.81 12.66
C GLU A 72 28.20 2.94 12.13
N LEU A 73 27.52 1.80 11.94
CA LEU A 73 26.18 1.77 11.40
C LEU A 73 25.15 2.29 12.42
N ASP A 74 24.46 3.35 12.07
CA ASP A 74 23.33 3.89 12.86
C ASP A 74 22.00 3.29 12.43
N LEU A 75 21.47 2.41 13.26
CA LEU A 75 20.15 1.76 13.08
C LEU A 75 19.04 2.41 13.94
N THR A 76 19.25 3.60 14.46
CA THR A 76 18.28 4.27 15.34
C THR A 76 16.91 4.42 14.69
N VAL A 77 16.87 4.79 13.41
CA VAL A 77 15.60 4.91 12.65
C VAL A 77 14.85 3.57 12.60
N TRP A 78 15.55 2.47 12.28
CA TRP A 78 14.95 1.13 12.24
C TRP A 78 14.48 0.67 13.62
N LYS A 79 15.25 0.91 14.66
CA LYS A 79 14.86 0.60 16.05
C LYS A 79 13.59 1.35 16.46
N ASN A 80 13.46 2.63 16.09
CA ASN A 80 12.26 3.42 16.36
C ASN A 80 11.04 2.91 15.58
N ILE A 81 11.20 2.56 14.30
CA ILE A 81 10.13 1.96 13.50
C ILE A 81 9.61 0.68 14.16
N VAL A 82 10.52 -0.23 14.51
CA VAL A 82 10.16 -1.49 15.18
C VAL A 82 9.49 -1.25 16.53
N LYS A 83 9.99 -0.29 17.30
CA LYS A 83 9.37 0.09 18.57
C LYS A 83 7.93 0.57 18.35
N ASN A 84 7.69 1.49 17.43
CA ASN A 84 6.34 2.03 17.14
C ASN A 84 5.37 0.95 16.66
N ILE A 85 5.88 -0.07 15.95
CA ILE A 85 5.06 -1.22 15.53
C ILE A 85 4.69 -2.11 16.72
N LYS A 86 5.63 -2.37 17.64
CA LYS A 86 5.43 -3.28 18.77
C LYS A 86 4.70 -2.64 19.95
N GLU A 87 4.89 -1.34 20.13
CA GLU A 87 4.41 -0.56 21.28
C GLU A 87 3.69 0.70 20.79
N PRO A 88 2.60 0.59 20.00
CA PRO A 88 1.85 1.76 19.55
C PRO A 88 1.13 2.42 20.73
N GLU A 89 1.00 3.75 20.69
CA GLU A 89 0.31 4.53 21.74
C GLU A 89 -1.21 4.44 21.65
N GLY A 90 -1.74 3.95 20.51
CA GLY A 90 -3.18 3.80 20.29
C GLY A 90 -3.48 3.00 19.04
N GLU A 91 -4.77 2.91 18.73
CA GLU A 91 -5.25 2.23 17.54
C GLU A 91 -6.25 3.09 16.77
N VAL A 92 -6.23 2.99 15.45
CA VAL A 92 -7.22 3.59 14.56
C VAL A 92 -7.73 2.55 13.58
N THR A 93 -9.01 2.63 13.26
CA THR A 93 -9.64 1.78 12.25
C THR A 93 -9.91 2.58 10.99
N ILE A 94 -9.34 2.17 9.86
CA ILE A 94 -9.60 2.74 8.54
C ILE A 94 -10.46 1.77 7.74
N ALA A 95 -11.66 2.23 7.37
CA ALA A 95 -12.55 1.47 6.49
C ALA A 95 -12.16 1.72 5.03
N ILE A 96 -11.79 0.65 4.32
CA ILE A 96 -11.44 0.68 2.89
C ILE A 96 -12.66 0.20 2.12
N VAL A 97 -13.37 1.13 1.47
CA VAL A 97 -14.56 0.83 0.66
C VAL A 97 -14.15 0.66 -0.79
N GLY A 98 -14.00 -0.57 -1.22
CA GLY A 98 -13.39 -0.93 -2.49
C GLY A 98 -14.16 -1.95 -3.31
N LYS A 99 -13.47 -2.49 -4.32
CA LYS A 99 -13.84 -3.68 -5.10
C LYS A 99 -12.81 -4.77 -4.84
N TYR A 100 -13.22 -6.04 -4.92
CA TYR A 100 -12.31 -7.17 -4.77
C TYR A 100 -11.54 -7.15 -3.43
N THR A 101 -12.20 -6.73 -2.38
CA THR A 101 -11.61 -6.61 -1.04
C THR A 101 -11.17 -7.96 -0.45
N SER A 102 -11.69 -9.06 -0.98
CA SER A 102 -11.26 -10.43 -0.68
C SER A 102 -9.88 -10.80 -1.25
N LEU A 103 -9.37 -10.04 -2.24
CA LEU A 103 -8.07 -10.26 -2.85
C LEU A 103 -7.01 -9.41 -2.14
N ALA A 104 -6.38 -9.97 -1.11
CA ALA A 104 -5.41 -9.28 -0.25
C ALA A 104 -4.29 -8.58 -1.03
N ASP A 105 -3.82 -9.17 -2.13
CA ASP A 105 -2.73 -8.63 -2.94
C ASP A 105 -3.12 -7.39 -3.76
N SER A 106 -4.41 -7.19 -4.04
CA SER A 106 -4.88 -6.05 -4.84
C SER A 106 -4.61 -4.70 -4.18
N TYR A 107 -4.51 -4.68 -2.85
CA TYR A 107 -4.34 -3.45 -2.06
C TYR A 107 -3.02 -3.41 -1.28
N LYS A 108 -2.06 -4.28 -1.59
CA LYS A 108 -0.82 -4.40 -0.81
C LYS A 108 -0.10 -3.07 -0.61
N SER A 109 0.12 -2.30 -1.68
CA SER A 109 0.80 -1.00 -1.59
C SER A 109 0.01 0.02 -0.76
N LEU A 110 -1.32 -0.01 -0.87
CA LEU A 110 -2.20 0.86 -0.07
C LEU A 110 -2.14 0.48 1.41
N ASN A 111 -2.18 -0.82 1.71
CA ASN A 111 -2.09 -1.34 3.06
C ASN A 111 -0.78 -0.91 3.72
N GLU A 112 0.34 -1.10 3.01
CA GLU A 112 1.66 -0.67 3.50
C GLU A 112 1.73 0.85 3.71
N ALA A 113 1.16 1.65 2.79
CA ALA A 113 1.12 3.10 2.96
C ALA A 113 0.34 3.53 4.22
N LEU A 114 -0.77 2.85 4.53
CA LEU A 114 -1.53 3.09 5.75
C LEU A 114 -0.78 2.64 7.01
N VAL A 115 -0.08 1.51 6.94
CA VAL A 115 0.81 1.05 8.04
C VAL A 115 1.93 2.07 8.28
N HIS A 116 2.57 2.59 7.22
CA HIS A 116 3.58 3.65 7.34
C HIS A 116 3.01 4.91 7.98
N GLY A 117 1.79 5.30 7.62
CA GLY A 117 1.08 6.40 8.27
C GLY A 117 0.86 6.15 9.77
N GLY A 118 0.51 4.92 10.14
CA GLY A 118 0.39 4.49 11.52
C GLY A 118 1.73 4.59 12.28
N ILE A 119 2.79 4.05 11.72
CA ILE A 119 4.15 4.10 12.30
C ILE A 119 4.58 5.55 12.55
N ALA A 120 4.36 6.43 11.56
CA ALA A 120 4.72 7.85 11.67
C ALA A 120 3.94 8.60 12.76
N ASN A 121 2.73 8.13 13.09
CA ASN A 121 1.86 8.70 14.12
C ASN A 121 1.83 7.89 15.42
N ASN A 122 2.68 6.88 15.55
CA ASN A 122 2.76 5.97 16.70
C ASN A 122 1.43 5.31 17.07
N VAL A 123 0.64 4.93 16.05
CA VAL A 123 -0.63 4.24 16.21
C VAL A 123 -0.68 2.97 15.35
N LYS A 124 -1.36 1.96 15.86
CA LYS A 124 -1.68 0.76 15.08
C LYS A 124 -2.86 1.06 14.17
N VAL A 125 -2.72 0.75 12.88
CA VAL A 125 -3.81 0.88 11.92
C VAL A 125 -4.49 -0.47 11.71
N ASN A 126 -5.77 -0.54 12.06
CA ASN A 126 -6.62 -1.68 11.76
C ASN A 126 -7.37 -1.41 10.45
N LEU A 127 -7.19 -2.27 9.45
CA LEU A 127 -7.81 -2.12 8.14
C LEU A 127 -9.10 -2.94 8.09
N LYS A 128 -10.23 -2.28 7.81
CA LYS A 128 -11.54 -2.90 7.63
C LYS A 128 -11.93 -2.80 6.16
N PHE A 129 -11.90 -3.91 5.44
CA PHE A 129 -12.26 -3.96 4.03
C PHE A 129 -13.76 -4.18 3.86
N ILE A 130 -14.38 -3.39 3.00
CA ILE A 130 -15.83 -3.42 2.73
C ILE A 130 -16.05 -3.37 1.22
N GLU A 131 -16.78 -4.35 0.69
CA GLU A 131 -17.22 -4.32 -0.71
C GLU A 131 -18.24 -3.20 -0.90
N ALA A 132 -17.95 -2.28 -1.82
CA ALA A 132 -18.77 -1.09 -2.03
C ALA A 132 -20.22 -1.42 -2.43
N GLU A 133 -20.44 -2.55 -3.10
CA GLU A 133 -21.77 -2.98 -3.56
C GLU A 133 -22.75 -3.28 -2.40
N ILE A 134 -22.24 -3.61 -1.21
CA ILE A 134 -23.08 -3.88 -0.05
C ILE A 134 -23.95 -2.67 0.29
N PHE A 135 -23.46 -1.46 0.08
CA PHE A 135 -24.21 -0.23 0.32
C PHE A 135 -25.29 0.08 -0.71
N GLU A 136 -25.43 -0.71 -1.76
CA GLU A 136 -26.56 -0.60 -2.67
C GLU A 136 -27.86 -1.09 -2.00
N SER A 137 -27.73 -2.07 -1.09
CA SER A 137 -28.86 -2.70 -0.37
C SER A 137 -28.87 -2.45 1.14
N GLU A 138 -27.73 -2.17 1.76
CA GLU A 138 -27.58 -2.00 3.20
C GLU A 138 -27.18 -0.57 3.57
N HIS A 139 -27.46 -0.18 4.82
CA HIS A 139 -27.10 1.14 5.30
C HIS A 139 -25.61 1.23 5.64
N PRO A 140 -24.90 2.28 5.19
CA PRO A 140 -23.47 2.45 5.49
C PRO A 140 -23.15 2.41 6.99
N GLU A 141 -24.05 2.85 7.86
CA GLU A 141 -23.85 2.86 9.32
C GLU A 141 -23.60 1.47 9.90
N GLU A 142 -24.21 0.42 9.36
CA GLU A 142 -24.07 -0.96 9.83
C GLU A 142 -22.62 -1.45 9.65
N HIS A 143 -21.93 -0.94 8.62
CA HIS A 143 -20.60 -1.37 8.25
C HIS A 143 -19.50 -0.37 8.60
N LEU A 144 -19.83 0.94 8.61
CA LEU A 144 -18.85 2.01 8.81
C LEU A 144 -18.82 2.55 10.25
N SER A 145 -19.75 2.12 11.09
CA SER A 145 -19.75 2.48 12.51
C SER A 145 -18.43 2.07 13.18
N GLY A 146 -17.85 2.99 13.96
CA GLY A 146 -16.57 2.79 14.65
C GLY A 146 -15.33 3.00 13.78
N ALA A 147 -15.46 3.30 12.48
CA ALA A 147 -14.32 3.70 11.68
C ALA A 147 -13.84 5.11 12.05
N ASN A 148 -12.54 5.27 12.24
CA ASN A 148 -11.89 6.56 12.49
C ASN A 148 -11.59 7.32 11.19
N GLY A 149 -11.56 6.63 10.07
CA GLY A 149 -11.40 7.19 8.73
C GLY A 149 -11.98 6.27 7.67
N ILE A 150 -12.41 6.85 6.55
CA ILE A 150 -12.93 6.12 5.40
C ILE A 150 -12.06 6.42 4.18
N LEU A 151 -11.58 5.37 3.53
CA LEU A 151 -10.78 5.45 2.33
C LEU A 151 -11.48 4.75 1.18
N VAL A 152 -11.62 5.46 0.05
CA VAL A 152 -12.11 4.87 -1.20
C VAL A 152 -10.98 4.87 -2.22
N PRO A 153 -10.45 3.69 -2.58
CA PRO A 153 -9.33 3.55 -3.50
C PRO A 153 -9.73 3.81 -4.95
N GLY A 154 -8.72 3.85 -5.82
CA GLY A 154 -8.87 3.87 -7.26
C GLY A 154 -9.62 2.64 -7.78
N ALA A 155 -10.42 2.84 -8.81
CA ALA A 155 -11.18 1.81 -9.50
C ALA A 155 -11.58 2.29 -10.89
N PHE A 156 -12.23 1.40 -11.65
CA PHE A 156 -12.86 1.73 -12.92
C PHE A 156 -14.25 1.14 -13.01
N GLY A 157 -15.08 1.72 -13.88
CA GLY A 157 -16.40 1.26 -14.24
C GLY A 157 -17.47 1.53 -13.19
N ASN A 158 -18.71 1.25 -13.55
CA ASN A 158 -19.90 1.64 -12.79
C ASN A 158 -20.15 0.77 -11.53
N ARG A 159 -19.66 -0.47 -11.52
CA ARG A 159 -19.92 -1.44 -10.45
C ARG A 159 -19.48 -0.91 -9.09
N GLY A 160 -20.41 -0.83 -8.12
CA GLY A 160 -20.18 -0.32 -6.76
C GLY A 160 -19.95 1.20 -6.67
N ALA A 161 -20.20 1.96 -7.75
CA ALA A 161 -20.05 3.42 -7.74
C ALA A 161 -21.03 4.09 -6.77
N GLU A 162 -22.30 3.71 -6.83
CA GLU A 162 -23.33 4.27 -5.93
C GLU A 162 -23.06 3.92 -4.48
N GLY A 163 -22.57 2.70 -4.20
CA GLY A 163 -22.15 2.32 -2.84
C GLY A 163 -21.01 3.18 -2.31
N LYS A 164 -20.03 3.53 -3.17
CA LYS A 164 -18.95 4.45 -2.79
C LYS A 164 -19.46 5.87 -2.54
N ILE A 165 -20.39 6.36 -3.35
CA ILE A 165 -21.04 7.66 -3.15
C ILE A 165 -21.77 7.68 -1.79
N LYS A 166 -22.49 6.61 -1.43
CA LYS A 166 -23.13 6.49 -0.10
C LYS A 166 -22.11 6.47 1.03
N ALA A 167 -20.96 5.83 0.85
CA ALA A 167 -19.89 5.86 1.86
C ALA A 167 -19.30 7.26 2.04
N VAL A 168 -19.14 8.03 0.96
CA VAL A 168 -18.75 9.45 1.02
C VAL A 168 -19.78 10.28 1.77
N GLN A 169 -21.06 10.11 1.44
CA GLN A 169 -22.15 10.81 2.12
C GLN A 169 -22.14 10.54 3.63
N TYR A 170 -22.00 9.27 4.00
CA TYR A 170 -21.88 8.88 5.41
C TYR A 170 -20.70 9.54 6.11
N ALA A 171 -19.51 9.52 5.47
CA ALA A 171 -18.32 10.17 6.00
C ALA A 171 -18.55 11.66 6.25
N ARG A 172 -19.15 12.38 5.30
CA ARG A 172 -19.46 13.81 5.40
C ARG A 172 -20.47 14.10 6.50
N GLU A 173 -21.56 13.36 6.54
CA GLU A 173 -22.66 13.57 7.53
C GLU A 173 -22.23 13.25 8.96
N LYS A 174 -21.44 12.19 9.14
CA LYS A 174 -20.89 11.79 10.46
C LYS A 174 -19.58 12.51 10.80
N LYS A 175 -19.06 13.37 9.91
CA LYS A 175 -17.80 14.11 10.08
C LYS A 175 -16.60 13.18 10.33
N ILE A 176 -16.59 12.02 9.66
CA ILE A 176 -15.48 11.09 9.67
C ILE A 176 -14.47 11.53 8.59
N PRO A 177 -13.16 11.58 8.87
CA PRO A 177 -12.14 11.84 7.86
C PRO A 177 -12.30 10.92 6.64
N TYR A 178 -12.28 11.53 5.46
CA TYR A 178 -12.43 10.83 4.19
C TYR A 178 -11.22 11.05 3.28
N PHE A 179 -10.75 9.99 2.64
CA PHE A 179 -9.71 10.07 1.63
C PHE A 179 -10.11 9.28 0.39
N GLY A 180 -10.28 9.98 -0.73
CA GLY A 180 -10.59 9.40 -2.04
C GLY A 180 -9.38 9.43 -2.97
N ILE A 181 -8.97 8.27 -3.45
CA ILE A 181 -7.87 8.14 -4.42
C ILE A 181 -8.45 7.94 -5.80
N CYS A 182 -8.07 8.79 -6.79
CA CYS A 182 -8.49 8.68 -8.18
C CYS A 182 -10.03 8.58 -8.30
N PHE A 183 -10.57 7.40 -8.56
CA PHE A 183 -12.01 7.16 -8.61
C PHE A 183 -12.73 7.52 -7.31
N GLY A 184 -12.11 7.28 -6.16
CA GLY A 184 -12.68 7.69 -4.86
C GLY A 184 -12.85 9.22 -4.73
N MET A 185 -11.89 10.00 -5.23
CA MET A 185 -12.01 11.46 -5.31
C MET A 185 -13.17 11.85 -6.25
N GLN A 186 -13.29 11.20 -7.40
CA GLN A 186 -14.38 11.46 -8.35
C GLN A 186 -15.75 11.18 -7.72
N MET A 187 -15.89 10.10 -6.93
CA MET A 187 -17.14 9.80 -6.21
C MET A 187 -17.46 10.88 -5.17
N ALA A 188 -16.45 11.44 -4.51
CA ALA A 188 -16.67 12.57 -3.59
C ALA A 188 -17.15 13.84 -4.31
N VAL A 189 -16.64 14.11 -5.49
CA VAL A 189 -17.11 15.24 -6.33
C VAL A 189 -18.58 15.03 -6.73
N ILE A 190 -18.94 13.82 -7.16
CA ILE A 190 -20.33 13.49 -7.53
C ILE A 190 -21.26 13.60 -6.29
N GLU A 191 -20.84 13.09 -5.14
CA GLU A 191 -21.61 13.20 -3.89
C GLU A 191 -21.87 14.66 -3.53
N ALA A 192 -20.84 15.49 -3.52
CA ALA A 192 -20.95 16.91 -3.21
C ALA A 192 -21.88 17.65 -4.21
N ALA A 193 -21.77 17.35 -5.49
CA ALA A 193 -22.64 17.92 -6.50
C ALA A 193 -24.11 17.53 -6.27
N ARG A 194 -24.39 16.27 -5.96
CA ARG A 194 -25.76 15.80 -5.73
C ARG A 194 -26.35 16.35 -4.44
N ASN A 195 -25.61 16.31 -3.34
CA ASN A 195 -26.16 16.54 -2.01
C ASN A 195 -25.90 17.95 -1.46
N LEU A 196 -24.86 18.65 -1.93
CA LEU A 196 -24.56 20.01 -1.49
C LEU A 196 -24.97 21.06 -2.53
N SER A 197 -24.85 20.75 -3.83
CA SER A 197 -25.18 21.70 -4.89
C SER A 197 -26.55 21.45 -5.55
N GLY A 198 -27.30 20.41 -5.12
CA GLY A 198 -28.62 20.09 -5.63
C GLY A 198 -28.68 19.52 -7.05
N LEU A 199 -27.52 19.15 -7.64
CA LEU A 199 -27.41 18.58 -8.98
C LEU A 199 -27.69 17.07 -8.94
N LYS A 200 -28.94 16.69 -8.72
CA LYS A 200 -29.35 15.29 -8.42
C LYS A 200 -28.87 14.27 -9.46
N ASN A 201 -28.79 14.67 -10.74
CA ASN A 201 -28.40 13.78 -11.84
C ASN A 201 -26.89 13.86 -12.16
N ALA A 202 -26.09 14.50 -11.28
CA ALA A 202 -24.65 14.55 -11.42
C ALA A 202 -24.03 13.14 -11.47
N SER A 203 -23.18 12.90 -12.45
CA SER A 203 -22.62 11.57 -12.71
C SER A 203 -21.24 11.67 -13.41
N SER A 204 -20.69 10.54 -13.84
CA SER A 204 -19.47 10.43 -14.61
C SER A 204 -19.76 9.92 -16.03
N SER A 205 -19.08 10.48 -17.02
CA SER A 205 -19.11 9.95 -18.41
C SER A 205 -18.53 8.53 -18.52
N GLU A 206 -17.83 8.07 -17.50
CA GLU A 206 -17.35 6.67 -17.42
C GLU A 206 -18.50 5.67 -17.25
N PHE A 207 -19.65 6.12 -16.76
CA PHE A 207 -20.82 5.26 -16.52
C PHE A 207 -21.74 5.11 -17.74
N GLY A 208 -21.34 5.66 -18.88
CA GLY A 208 -22.07 5.62 -20.12
C GLY A 208 -22.69 6.99 -20.47
N ASP A 209 -23.81 6.95 -21.19
CA ASP A 209 -24.54 8.14 -21.56
C ASP A 209 -25.36 8.66 -20.36
N VAL A 210 -24.89 9.74 -19.76
CA VAL A 210 -25.46 10.32 -18.54
C VAL A 210 -25.88 11.77 -18.80
N GLU A 211 -26.95 12.19 -18.12
CA GLU A 211 -27.57 13.51 -18.34
C GLU A 211 -26.63 14.67 -17.94
N LEU A 212 -25.93 14.53 -16.81
CA LEU A 212 -25.07 15.58 -16.26
C LEU A 212 -23.68 15.02 -15.87
N PRO A 213 -22.76 14.87 -16.83
CA PRO A 213 -21.41 14.36 -16.58
C PRO A 213 -20.52 15.45 -15.97
N ILE A 214 -20.50 15.57 -14.64
CA ILE A 214 -19.62 16.52 -13.93
C ILE A 214 -18.19 15.99 -13.78
N VAL A 215 -18.02 14.66 -13.89
CA VAL A 215 -16.74 13.99 -14.06
C VAL A 215 -16.72 13.46 -15.49
N GLY A 216 -15.78 13.92 -16.29
CA GLY A 216 -15.74 13.60 -17.70
C GLY A 216 -14.34 13.44 -18.25
N LEU A 217 -14.27 12.95 -19.48
CA LEU A 217 -13.02 12.89 -20.22
C LEU A 217 -12.50 14.30 -20.50
N MET A 218 -11.23 14.53 -20.21
CA MET A 218 -10.55 15.74 -20.59
C MET A 218 -10.35 15.73 -22.11
N THR A 219 -11.02 16.63 -22.81
CA THR A 219 -11.01 16.72 -24.27
C THR A 219 -9.98 17.71 -24.80
N GLU A 220 -9.69 18.74 -24.02
CA GLU A 220 -8.70 19.77 -24.35
C GLU A 220 -7.88 20.11 -23.11
N TRP A 221 -6.59 20.32 -23.25
CA TRP A 221 -5.71 20.82 -22.19
C TRP A 221 -4.58 21.65 -22.77
N GLU A 222 -3.97 22.48 -21.95
CA GLU A 222 -2.80 23.24 -22.30
C GLU A 222 -1.53 22.58 -21.79
N LYS A 223 -0.56 22.35 -22.67
CA LYS A 223 0.75 21.81 -22.34
C LYS A 223 1.82 22.70 -22.99
N GLU A 224 2.71 23.21 -22.15
CA GLU A 224 3.82 24.08 -22.62
C GLU A 224 3.38 25.26 -23.50
N GLY A 225 2.19 25.85 -23.23
CA GLY A 225 1.61 26.96 -23.99
C GLY A 225 0.90 26.56 -25.29
N ALA A 226 0.80 25.27 -25.61
CA ALA A 226 0.06 24.76 -26.75
C ALA A 226 -1.23 24.07 -26.31
N LYS A 227 -2.34 24.31 -27.01
CA LYS A 227 -3.59 23.54 -26.79
C LYS A 227 -3.51 22.19 -27.46
N GLU A 228 -3.53 21.16 -26.64
CA GLU A 228 -3.67 19.76 -27.08
C GLU A 228 -5.12 19.32 -27.05
N LYS A 229 -5.56 18.55 -28.06
CA LYS A 229 -6.89 17.96 -28.13
C LYS A 229 -6.79 16.45 -28.13
N ARG A 230 -7.65 15.79 -27.37
CA ARG A 230 -7.74 14.35 -27.37
C ARG A 230 -8.59 13.87 -28.55
N ALA A 231 -8.09 12.90 -29.31
CA ALA A 231 -8.92 12.11 -30.22
C ALA A 231 -9.86 11.21 -29.39
N SER A 232 -11.09 11.00 -29.87
CA SER A 232 -12.19 10.32 -29.15
C SER A 232 -11.91 8.90 -28.65
N LYS A 233 -10.77 8.31 -28.97
CA LYS A 233 -10.32 6.95 -28.57
C LYS A 233 -8.88 6.94 -28.05
N GLY A 234 -8.42 8.02 -27.44
CA GLY A 234 -7.06 8.11 -26.90
C GLY A 234 -6.92 7.53 -25.49
N ASP A 235 -5.67 7.41 -25.06
CA ASP A 235 -5.28 6.96 -23.71
C ASP A 235 -5.98 7.76 -22.59
N LEU A 236 -6.56 7.06 -21.62
CA LEU A 236 -7.39 7.64 -20.54
C LEU A 236 -6.60 8.36 -19.43
N GLY A 237 -5.32 8.60 -19.64
CA GLY A 237 -4.46 9.32 -18.68
C GLY A 237 -3.42 8.43 -18.04
N GLY A 238 -2.38 9.09 -17.48
CA GLY A 238 -1.09 8.47 -17.25
C GLY A 238 -0.93 7.53 -16.07
N THR A 239 -1.87 7.43 -15.15
CA THR A 239 -1.59 6.76 -13.87
C THR A 239 -2.09 5.32 -13.75
N MET A 240 -3.00 4.89 -14.62
CA MET A 240 -3.56 3.52 -14.58
C MET A 240 -3.43 2.86 -15.96
N ARG A 241 -2.21 2.68 -16.41
CA ARG A 241 -1.92 1.95 -17.64
C ARG A 241 -1.92 0.46 -17.37
N LEU A 242 -2.85 -0.25 -18.00
CA LEU A 242 -2.76 -1.68 -18.15
C LEU A 242 -1.79 -1.95 -19.29
N GLY A 243 -0.62 -2.43 -18.99
CA GLY A 243 0.40 -2.79 -19.96
C GLY A 243 1.80 -2.44 -19.53
N ALA A 244 2.78 -3.11 -20.13
CA ALA A 244 4.18 -2.81 -19.91
C ALA A 244 4.48 -1.39 -20.38
N TYR A 245 5.25 -0.67 -19.59
CA TYR A 245 5.88 0.55 -20.06
C TYR A 245 6.88 0.19 -21.17
N PRO A 246 7.04 1.05 -22.17
CA PRO A 246 8.15 0.89 -23.11
C PRO A 246 9.47 1.09 -22.41
#